data_9c5b32c4b43c6bee1dafe0ea840000c1
#
_entry.id   9c5b32c4b43c6bee1dafe0ea840000c1
#
_cell.length_a   1.000
_cell.length_b   1.000
_cell.length_c   1.000
_cell.angle_alpha   90.00
_cell.angle_beta   90.00
_cell.angle_gamma   90.00
#
_symmetry.space_group_name_H-M   'P 1'
#
loop_
_entity.id
_entity.type
_entity.pdbx_description
1 polymer ?
#
loop_
_entity_poly.entity_id
_entity_poly.type
_entity_poly.pdbx_seq_one_letter_code
_entity_poly.pdbx_strand_id
1 'polypeptide(L)'
;MLGGMLAAHDESGGEIVHEHGKTYRKFYGTSSDLAMKMYSGGVAKYRASEGKVVTLEARGPVEHTVQEILGGLRSTCTYVGARTLKALSKCATFVRVTQQINEVYGRSS
;
A
#
# COMPACT_ATOMS: atom_id res chain seq x y z
N MET A 1 2.52 4.76 -6.31
CA MET A 1 2.55 5.10 -4.88
C MET A 1 2.04 3.90 -4.09
N LEU A 2 2.78 3.50 -3.07
CA LEU A 2 2.43 2.33 -2.25
C LEU A 2 2.14 2.77 -0.82
N GLY A 3 1.13 2.20 -0.22
CA GLY A 3 0.77 2.46 1.17
C GLY A 3 0.28 1.18 1.83
N GLY A 4 -0.97 0.82 1.57
CA GLY A 4 -1.58 -0.35 2.20
C GLY A 4 -0.85 -1.67 1.96
N MET A 5 -0.15 -1.81 0.83
CA MET A 5 0.61 -3.04 0.54
C MET A 5 1.75 -3.28 1.53
N LEU A 6 2.29 -2.21 2.11
CA LEU A 6 3.40 -2.31 3.05
C LEU A 6 2.93 -2.22 4.51
N ALA A 7 1.64 -2.13 4.74
CA ALA A 7 1.08 -2.06 6.08
C ALA A 7 1.00 -3.44 6.74
N ALA A 8 0.96 -3.45 8.06
CA ALA A 8 0.78 -4.65 8.89
C ALA A 8 1.93 -5.66 8.83
N HIS A 9 3.05 -5.29 8.27
CA HIS A 9 4.28 -6.10 8.36
C HIS A 9 5.04 -5.83 9.65
N ASP A 10 5.92 -6.75 10.01
CA ASP A 10 6.71 -6.63 11.23
C ASP A 10 7.52 -5.34 11.28
N GLU A 11 8.03 -4.90 10.12
CA GLU A 11 8.86 -3.71 10.00
C GLU A 11 8.05 -2.42 9.86
N SER A 12 6.75 -2.52 9.64
CA SER A 12 5.91 -1.33 9.52
C SER A 12 5.51 -0.78 10.88
N GLY A 13 5.19 0.51 10.93
CA GLY A 13 4.67 1.14 12.13
C GLY A 13 3.27 0.68 12.45
N GLY A 14 2.77 1.13 13.57
CA GLY A 14 1.42 0.86 14.00
C GLY A 14 1.36 0.05 15.27
N GLU A 15 0.29 0.25 16.01
CA GLU A 15 0.07 -0.43 17.26
C GLU A 15 -0.32 -1.89 17.04
N ILE A 16 0.25 -2.78 17.84
CA ILE A 16 -0.08 -4.20 17.79
C ILE A 16 -1.28 -4.46 18.71
N VAL A 17 -2.27 -5.14 18.17
CA VAL A 17 -3.47 -5.52 18.92
C VAL A 17 -3.66 -7.04 18.82
N HIS A 18 -3.94 -7.66 19.94
CA HIS A 18 -4.22 -9.10 19.99
C HIS A 18 -5.71 -9.31 20.28
N GLU A 19 -6.40 -9.96 19.36
CA GLU A 19 -7.82 -10.29 19.52
C GLU A 19 -8.10 -11.69 19.01
N HIS A 20 -8.89 -12.45 19.75
CA HIS A 20 -9.35 -13.79 19.34
C HIS A 20 -8.21 -14.73 18.91
N GLY A 21 -7.06 -14.63 19.57
CA GLY A 21 -5.90 -15.47 19.25
C GLY A 21 -5.12 -15.04 18.01
N LYS A 22 -5.46 -13.92 17.40
CA LYS A 22 -4.77 -13.38 16.23
C LYS A 22 -4.12 -12.06 16.55
N THR A 23 -3.05 -11.74 15.81
CA THR A 23 -2.33 -10.48 15.94
C THR A 23 -2.73 -9.56 14.80
N TYR A 24 -3.07 -8.33 15.15
CA TYR A 24 -3.45 -7.29 14.22
C TYR A 24 -2.56 -6.07 14.41
N ARG A 25 -2.44 -5.26 13.38
CA ARG A 25 -1.78 -3.95 13.46
C ARG A 25 -2.74 -2.88 12.96
N LYS A 26 -2.69 -1.73 13.62
CA LYS A 26 -3.44 -0.56 13.17
C LYS A 26 -2.66 0.15 12.07
N PHE A 27 -3.35 0.47 11.01
CA PHE A 27 -2.80 1.21 9.88
C PHE A 27 -3.47 2.58 9.81
N TYR A 28 -2.66 3.61 9.71
CA TYR A 28 -3.13 4.99 9.63
C TYR A 28 -2.80 5.59 8.27
N GLY A 29 -3.81 6.12 7.59
CA GLY A 29 -3.56 6.97 6.42
C GLY A 29 -2.93 8.29 6.87
N THR A 30 -2.13 8.89 5.98
CA THR A 30 -1.43 10.13 6.31
C THR A 30 -2.36 11.32 6.59
N SER A 31 -3.58 11.26 6.11
CA SER A 31 -4.59 12.28 6.35
C SER A 31 -5.54 11.97 7.51
N SER A 32 -5.32 10.87 8.24
CA SER A 32 -6.10 10.57 9.42
C SER A 32 -5.70 11.50 10.58
N ASP A 33 -6.66 11.77 11.48
CA ASP A 33 -6.39 12.59 12.65
C ASP A 33 -5.25 12.04 13.50
N LEU A 34 -5.22 10.73 13.72
CA LEU A 34 -4.18 10.10 14.51
C LEU A 34 -2.80 10.25 13.86
N ALA A 35 -2.71 10.03 12.56
CA ALA A 35 -1.44 10.19 11.85
C ALA A 35 -0.97 11.65 11.88
N MET A 36 -1.87 12.59 11.70
CA MET A 36 -1.54 14.01 11.77
C MET A 36 -1.03 14.41 13.15
N LYS A 37 -1.64 13.90 14.20
CA LYS A 37 -1.19 14.14 15.57
C LYS A 37 0.18 13.54 15.86
N MET A 38 0.46 12.36 15.33
CA MET A 38 1.71 11.66 15.57
C MET A 38 2.88 12.27 14.82
N TYR A 39 2.66 12.75 13.60
CA TYR A 39 3.74 13.19 12.72
C TYR A 39 3.80 14.69 12.48
N SER A 40 2.69 15.40 12.70
CA SER A 40 2.61 16.83 12.42
C SER A 40 2.24 17.69 13.64
N GLY A 41 2.15 17.08 14.81
CA GLY A 41 1.79 17.78 16.02
C GLY A 41 0.33 18.21 16.13
N GLY A 42 -0.50 17.81 15.19
CA GLY A 42 -1.92 18.07 15.17
C GLY A 42 -2.49 18.21 13.78
N VAL A 43 -3.80 18.17 13.69
CA VAL A 43 -4.50 18.34 12.41
C VAL A 43 -4.62 19.83 12.11
N ALA A 44 -4.24 20.25 10.92
CA ALA A 44 -4.41 21.63 10.50
C ALA A 44 -5.90 21.97 10.38
N LYS A 45 -6.29 23.13 10.89
CA LYS A 45 -7.71 23.53 10.95
C LYS A 45 -8.38 23.60 9.58
N TYR A 46 -7.62 23.88 8.54
CA TYR A 46 -8.13 24.01 7.17
C TYR A 46 -8.14 22.68 6.41
N ARG A 47 -7.65 21.63 7.02
CA ARG A 47 -7.54 20.30 6.36
C ARG A 47 -8.57 19.34 6.95
N ALA A 48 -9.41 18.78 6.09
CA ALA A 48 -10.34 17.75 6.51
C ALA A 48 -9.60 16.44 6.76
N SER A 49 -10.06 15.69 7.75
CA SER A 49 -9.54 14.35 8.01
C SER A 49 -10.16 13.36 7.02
N GLU A 50 -9.37 12.89 6.09
CA GLU A 50 -9.82 11.94 5.06
C GLU A 50 -9.32 10.54 5.30
N GLY A 51 -8.33 10.38 6.16
CA GLY A 51 -7.72 9.09 6.44
C GLY A 51 -8.58 8.23 7.38
N LYS A 52 -8.39 6.94 7.27
CA LYS A 52 -9.07 5.96 8.13
C LYS A 52 -8.05 5.24 8.99
N VAL A 53 -8.48 4.89 10.20
CA VAL A 53 -7.74 3.94 11.03
C VAL A 53 -8.30 2.55 10.72
N VAL A 54 -7.44 1.67 10.24
CA VAL A 54 -7.85 0.31 9.84
C VAL A 54 -7.02 -0.68 10.64
N THR A 55 -7.68 -1.74 11.11
CA THR A 55 -7.00 -2.84 11.77
C THR A 55 -6.79 -3.95 10.75
N LEU A 56 -5.54 -4.30 10.50
CA LEU A 56 -5.17 -5.33 9.55
C LEU A 56 -4.52 -6.51 10.27
N GLU A 57 -4.81 -7.71 9.80
CA GLU A 57 -4.14 -8.90 10.32
C GLU A 57 -2.64 -8.80 10.02
N ALA A 58 -1.82 -9.14 11.02
CA ALA A 58 -0.37 -9.08 10.87
C ALA A 58 0.09 -10.01 9.74
N ARG A 59 0.97 -9.49 8.87
CA ARG A 59 1.41 -10.18 7.66
C ARG A 59 2.79 -10.82 7.77
N GLY A 60 3.47 -10.66 8.91
CA GLY A 60 4.82 -11.14 9.09
C GLY A 60 5.87 -10.26 8.41
N PRO A 61 7.04 -10.79 8.08
CA PRO A 61 8.13 -9.99 7.50
C PRO A 61 7.75 -9.37 6.15
N VAL A 62 8.23 -8.16 5.90
CA VAL A 62 7.96 -7.44 4.65
C VAL A 62 8.66 -8.06 3.43
N GLU A 63 9.64 -8.90 3.67
CA GLU A 63 10.44 -9.53 2.60
C GLU A 63 9.59 -10.18 1.52
N HIS A 64 8.58 -10.94 1.91
CA HIS A 64 7.71 -11.64 0.95
C HIS A 64 6.93 -10.65 0.06
N THR A 65 6.42 -9.58 0.65
CA THR A 65 5.71 -8.54 -0.11
C THR A 65 6.65 -7.83 -1.07
N VAL A 66 7.87 -7.50 -0.63
CA VAL A 66 8.88 -6.88 -1.48
C VAL A 66 9.23 -7.80 -2.65
N GLN A 67 9.39 -9.10 -2.40
CA GLN A 67 9.66 -10.07 -3.46
C GLN A 67 8.55 -10.13 -4.50
N GLU A 68 7.30 -10.07 -4.06
CA GLU A 68 6.15 -10.02 -4.98
C GLU A 68 6.14 -8.74 -5.82
N ILE A 69 6.41 -7.60 -5.21
CA ILE A 69 6.49 -6.33 -5.91
C ILE A 69 7.60 -6.37 -6.97
N LEU A 70 8.78 -6.84 -6.59
CA LEU A 70 9.92 -6.95 -7.51
C LEU A 70 9.63 -7.94 -8.64
N GLY A 71 8.94 -9.06 -8.33
CA GLY A 71 8.50 -10.01 -9.33
C GLY A 71 7.56 -9.37 -10.35
N GLY A 72 6.61 -8.57 -9.88
CA GLY A 72 5.71 -7.82 -10.75
C GLY A 72 6.42 -6.82 -11.64
N LEU A 73 7.41 -6.12 -11.08
CA LEU A 73 8.24 -5.19 -11.86
C LEU A 73 9.04 -5.91 -12.95
N ARG A 74 9.65 -7.05 -12.62
CA ARG A 74 10.38 -7.84 -13.61
C ARG A 74 9.46 -8.32 -14.74
N SER A 75 8.28 -8.80 -14.39
CA SER A 75 7.30 -9.22 -15.39
C SER A 75 6.89 -8.07 -16.29
N THR A 76 6.63 -6.90 -15.71
CA THR A 76 6.28 -5.70 -16.48
C THR A 76 7.39 -5.32 -17.44
N CYS A 77 8.64 -5.33 -16.98
CA CYS A 77 9.78 -5.05 -17.84
C CYS A 77 9.87 -6.05 -19.00
N THR A 78 9.59 -7.31 -18.75
CA THR A 78 9.58 -8.33 -19.79
C THR A 78 8.49 -8.05 -20.82
N TYR A 79 7.28 -7.73 -20.38
CA TYR A 79 6.16 -7.48 -21.29
C TYR A 79 6.39 -6.28 -22.20
N VAL A 80 7.02 -5.23 -21.71
CA VAL A 80 7.26 -4.01 -22.50
C VAL A 80 8.64 -3.96 -23.16
N GLY A 81 9.49 -4.97 -22.90
CA GLY A 81 10.82 -5.03 -23.49
C GLY A 81 11.84 -4.10 -22.83
N ALA A 82 11.61 -3.68 -21.59
CA ALA A 82 12.54 -2.83 -20.86
C ALA A 82 13.64 -3.69 -20.20
N ARG A 83 14.90 -3.30 -20.38
CA ARG A 83 16.05 -3.99 -19.80
C ARG A 83 16.42 -3.45 -18.42
N THR A 84 15.96 -2.24 -18.09
CA THR A 84 16.24 -1.58 -16.82
C THR A 84 14.98 -0.89 -16.33
N LEU A 85 14.92 -0.60 -15.04
CA LEU A 85 13.81 0.20 -14.48
C LEU A 85 13.78 1.61 -15.09
N LYS A 86 14.95 2.18 -15.36
CA LYS A 86 15.04 3.49 -16.00
C LYS A 86 14.39 3.51 -17.38
N ALA A 87 14.50 2.41 -18.11
CA ALA A 87 13.92 2.30 -19.45
C ALA A 87 12.42 2.02 -19.42
N LEU A 88 11.88 1.55 -18.28
CA LEU A 88 10.50 1.09 -18.18
C LEU A 88 9.49 2.15 -18.60
N SER A 89 9.62 3.37 -18.13
CA SER A 89 8.71 4.45 -18.47
C SER A 89 8.76 4.83 -19.95
N LYS A 90 9.91 4.61 -20.58
CA LYS A 90 10.09 4.89 -22.01
C LYS A 90 9.51 3.78 -22.90
N CYS A 91 9.49 2.56 -22.40
CA CYS A 91 8.98 1.39 -23.11
C CYS A 91 7.48 1.20 -22.94
N ALA A 92 6.92 1.73 -21.86
CA ALA A 92 5.50 1.60 -21.55
C ALA A 92 4.70 2.71 -22.23
N THR A 93 3.47 2.37 -22.63
CA THR A 93 2.51 3.34 -23.13
C THR A 93 1.34 3.40 -22.18
N PHE A 94 1.00 4.61 -21.75
CA PHE A 94 -0.14 4.84 -20.87
C PHE A 94 -1.34 5.29 -21.68
N VAL A 95 -2.48 4.71 -21.40
CA VAL A 95 -3.72 4.99 -22.12
C VAL A 95 -4.75 5.50 -21.12
N ARG A 96 -5.38 6.61 -21.43
CA ARG A 96 -6.48 7.12 -20.61
C ARG A 96 -7.71 6.26 -20.87
N VAL A 97 -8.29 5.74 -19.79
CA VAL A 97 -9.49 4.91 -19.87
C VAL A 97 -10.55 5.45 -18.92
N THR A 98 -11.79 5.06 -19.13
CA THR A 98 -12.84 5.27 -18.15
C THR A 98 -12.65 4.29 -17.01
N GLN A 99 -13.26 4.57 -15.87
CA GLN A 99 -13.16 3.69 -14.71
C GLN A 99 -13.63 2.28 -15.09
N GLN A 100 -12.79 1.29 -14.81
CA GLN A 100 -13.06 -0.12 -15.10
C GLN A 100 -12.88 -0.96 -13.85
N ILE A 101 -13.67 -2.00 -13.76
CA ILE A 101 -13.56 -3.00 -12.68
C ILE A 101 -12.74 -4.16 -13.22
N ASN A 102 -11.66 -4.51 -12.53
CA ASN A 102 -10.85 -5.66 -12.89
C ASN A 102 -11.36 -6.89 -12.16
N GLU A 103 -12.16 -7.70 -12.84
CA GLU A 103 -12.77 -8.90 -12.27
C GLU A 103 -11.80 -10.08 -12.13
N VAL A 104 -10.67 -10.04 -12.84
CA VAL A 104 -9.68 -11.13 -12.80
C VAL A 104 -9.02 -11.23 -11.43
N TYR A 105 -8.65 -10.10 -10.86
CA TYR A 105 -8.10 -10.03 -9.52
C TYR A 105 -9.13 -9.59 -8.50
N GLY A 106 -10.30 -9.64 -8.88
CA GLY A 106 -11.50 -9.41 -8.29
C GLY A 106 -11.66 -8.82 -6.95
N ARG A 107 -12.85 -8.47 -6.63
CA ARG A 107 -13.26 -8.32 -5.28
C ARG A 107 -13.14 -9.64 -4.60
N SER A 108 -12.23 -9.79 -3.69
CA SER A 108 -12.49 -10.75 -2.64
C SER A 108 -13.67 -10.21 -1.84
N SER A 109 -14.76 -10.71 -2.12
CA SER A 109 -15.94 -10.43 -1.33
C SER A 109 -15.80 -11.05 0.05
#